data_dcf65598484d6f8385c9501cb73c18e3
#
_entry.id   dcf65598484d6f8385c9501cb73c18e3
#
_cell.length_a   1.000
_cell.length_b   1.000
_cell.length_c   1.000
_cell.angle_alpha   90.00
_cell.angle_beta   90.00
_cell.angle_gamma   90.00
#
_symmetry.space_group_name_H-M   'P 1'
#
loop_
_entity.id
_entity.type
_entity.pdbx_description
1 polymer ?
#
loop_
_entity_poly.entity_id
_entity_poly.type
_entity_poly.pdbx_seq_one_letter_code
_entity_poly.pdbx_strand_id
1 'polypeptide(L)'
;MSLKFFIFGLSTYVKMINCQFVERYSELGRRITGWLEGTAVWPELDEAVELSARDNVLFTPYMQHRALEAIAAEFLNEGGLGKWLEKYPECGDGSRVCGVVAAGNIPAVAFQDVLSVLAAGWRPVVKLSSKDRYLLPVLFPDVEFCGSVSGWHADALITMGGDAAAEYFRSHFPGAPKLIRASRFSLAVLDGDESRAALEALAEDMLLYYGLGCRSVTWLLVPEGYEMRPLMTAAEDFAVRCLGRPAVDNHRRNKAVLTLAGETFLDSGTVIFRHLDGDTPYGQSLQVGEVWYSKYRRHADVDKFIRANENKIQKIIRNFGYAQRPVLDDWPDGVDTVAFLRNLDK
;
A
#
# COMPACT_ATOMS: atom_id res chain seq x y z
N MET A 1 -33.50 36.18 -8.08
CA MET A 1 -32.24 35.86 -8.76
C MET A 1 -31.98 34.38 -8.57
N SER A 2 -31.99 33.60 -9.66
CA SER A 2 -32.42 32.21 -9.73
C SER A 2 -31.37 31.22 -9.20
N LEU A 3 -31.84 30.20 -8.48
CA LEU A 3 -31.14 28.97 -8.03
C LEU A 3 -30.23 28.38 -9.16
N LYS A 4 -30.66 28.55 -10.42
CA LYS A 4 -29.85 28.11 -11.60
C LYS A 4 -28.54 28.88 -11.77
N PHE A 5 -28.47 30.17 -11.42
CA PHE A 5 -27.20 30.93 -11.49
C PHE A 5 -26.23 30.55 -10.38
N PHE A 6 -26.75 30.20 -9.21
CA PHE A 6 -25.92 29.73 -8.09
C PHE A 6 -25.33 28.35 -8.39
N ILE A 7 -26.13 27.44 -8.93
CA ILE A 7 -25.67 26.08 -9.31
C ILE A 7 -24.65 26.16 -10.47
N PHE A 8 -24.85 27.05 -11.45
CA PHE A 8 -23.91 27.21 -12.56
C PHE A 8 -22.56 27.79 -12.12
N GLY A 9 -22.59 28.76 -11.20
CA GLY A 9 -21.37 29.33 -10.58
C GLY A 9 -20.59 28.29 -9.76
N LEU A 10 -21.30 27.50 -8.96
CA LEU A 10 -20.70 26.44 -8.15
C LEU A 10 -20.05 25.35 -9.02
N SER A 11 -20.70 24.91 -10.09
CA SER A 11 -20.17 23.93 -11.04
C SER A 11 -18.91 24.43 -11.74
N THR A 12 -18.85 25.73 -12.10
CA THR A 12 -17.67 26.33 -12.74
C THR A 12 -16.51 26.46 -11.76
N TYR A 13 -16.78 26.83 -10.50
CA TYR A 13 -15.78 26.95 -9.44
C TYR A 13 -15.15 25.58 -9.10
N VAL A 14 -15.96 24.55 -8.93
CA VAL A 14 -15.48 23.16 -8.68
C VAL A 14 -14.65 22.65 -9.85
N LYS A 15 -15.05 22.90 -11.09
CA LYS A 15 -14.25 22.55 -12.27
C LYS A 15 -12.89 23.24 -12.28
N MET A 16 -12.82 24.50 -11.88
CA MET A 16 -11.56 25.25 -11.79
C MET A 16 -10.64 24.66 -10.72
N ILE A 17 -11.16 24.33 -9.53
CA ILE A 17 -10.38 23.69 -8.45
C ILE A 17 -9.87 22.33 -8.91
N ASN A 18 -10.72 21.50 -9.54
CA ASN A 18 -10.31 20.21 -10.06
C ASN A 18 -9.23 20.34 -11.14
N CYS A 19 -9.30 21.33 -12.04
CA CYS A 19 -8.25 21.60 -13.02
C CYS A 19 -6.92 21.95 -12.35
N GLN A 20 -6.91 22.82 -11.35
CA GLN A 20 -5.69 23.19 -10.61
C GLN A 20 -5.12 21.99 -9.84
N PHE A 21 -5.96 21.13 -9.27
CA PHE A 21 -5.53 19.90 -8.62
C PHE A 21 -4.86 18.95 -9.62
N VAL A 22 -5.49 18.71 -10.78
CA VAL A 22 -4.94 17.84 -11.83
C VAL A 22 -3.62 18.40 -12.33
N GLU A 23 -3.54 19.68 -12.65
CA GLU A 23 -2.30 20.34 -13.11
C GLU A 23 -1.17 20.17 -12.10
N ARG A 24 -1.43 20.51 -10.83
CA ARG A 24 -0.45 20.41 -9.75
C ARG A 24 0.10 18.99 -9.56
N TYR A 25 -0.79 18.00 -9.47
CA TYR A 25 -0.37 16.64 -9.17
C TYR A 25 0.16 15.88 -10.39
N SER A 26 -0.29 16.21 -11.60
CA SER A 26 0.35 15.69 -12.81
C SER A 26 1.75 16.28 -13.02
N GLU A 27 1.98 17.56 -12.63
CA GLU A 27 3.33 18.14 -12.64
C GLU A 27 4.26 17.45 -11.64
N LEU A 28 3.75 17.13 -10.43
CA LEU A 28 4.49 16.30 -9.47
C LEU A 28 4.85 14.93 -10.08
N GLY A 29 3.92 14.30 -10.78
CA GLY A 29 4.16 13.04 -11.49
C GLY A 29 5.26 13.14 -12.53
N ARG A 30 5.21 14.18 -13.38
CA ARG A 30 6.27 14.46 -14.38
C ARG A 30 7.63 14.70 -13.72
N ARG A 31 7.67 15.45 -12.61
CA ARG A 31 8.91 15.71 -11.86
C ARG A 31 9.51 14.45 -11.27
N ILE A 32 8.68 13.56 -10.68
CA ILE A 32 9.13 12.26 -10.19
C ILE A 32 9.68 11.41 -11.32
N THR A 33 8.96 11.31 -12.45
CA THR A 33 9.41 10.56 -13.62
C THR A 33 10.74 11.08 -14.15
N GLY A 34 10.87 12.40 -14.33
CA GLY A 34 12.11 13.01 -14.78
C GLY A 34 13.29 12.78 -13.82
N TRP A 35 13.04 12.76 -12.51
CA TRP A 35 14.05 12.42 -11.52
C TRP A 35 14.46 10.93 -11.63
N LEU A 36 13.51 10.00 -11.75
CA LEU A 36 13.78 8.57 -11.93
C LEU A 36 14.58 8.27 -13.20
N GLU A 37 14.32 9.01 -14.28
CA GLU A 37 15.02 8.89 -15.57
C GLU A 37 16.36 9.65 -15.61
N GLY A 38 16.69 10.42 -14.56
CA GLY A 38 17.90 11.26 -14.52
C GLY A 38 17.85 12.49 -15.44
N THR A 39 16.65 12.88 -15.91
CA THR A 39 16.42 14.06 -16.76
C THR A 39 16.08 15.33 -15.97
N ALA A 40 15.73 15.17 -14.69
CA ALA A 40 15.47 16.27 -13.77
C ALA A 40 16.28 16.12 -12.48
N VAL A 41 16.77 17.24 -11.95
CA VAL A 41 17.50 17.31 -10.66
C VAL A 41 16.52 17.69 -9.56
N TRP A 42 16.54 16.94 -8.45
CA TRP A 42 15.69 17.19 -7.30
C TRP A 42 16.45 16.90 -5.99
N PRO A 43 17.30 17.85 -5.51
CA PRO A 43 18.17 17.63 -4.36
C PRO A 43 17.47 17.23 -3.08
N GLU A 44 16.27 17.80 -2.84
CA GLU A 44 15.49 17.48 -1.65
C GLU A 44 14.96 16.03 -1.68
N LEU A 45 14.68 15.49 -2.88
CA LEU A 45 14.29 14.09 -3.04
C LEU A 45 15.49 13.16 -2.93
N ASP A 46 16.65 13.54 -3.48
CA ASP A 46 17.91 12.82 -3.32
C ASP A 46 18.24 12.65 -1.83
N GLU A 47 18.22 13.75 -1.07
CA GLU A 47 18.45 13.74 0.38
C GLU A 47 17.42 12.87 1.13
N ALA A 48 16.14 12.98 0.77
CA ALA A 48 15.08 12.19 1.41
C ALA A 48 15.26 10.68 1.18
N VAL A 49 15.67 10.28 -0.01
CA VAL A 49 15.94 8.87 -0.36
C VAL A 49 17.15 8.35 0.44
N GLU A 50 18.23 9.13 0.53
CA GLU A 50 19.42 8.77 1.30
C GLU A 50 19.11 8.64 2.81
N LEU A 51 18.42 9.61 3.38
CA LEU A 51 18.02 9.62 4.79
C LEU A 51 17.07 8.46 5.11
N SER A 52 16.13 8.17 4.22
CA SER A 52 15.21 7.03 4.36
C SER A 52 15.97 5.70 4.36
N ALA A 53 16.92 5.50 3.44
CA ALA A 53 17.72 4.29 3.36
C ALA A 53 18.66 4.12 4.56
N ARG A 54 19.19 5.23 5.10
CA ARG A 54 20.03 5.22 6.30
C ARG A 54 19.26 4.83 7.55
N ASP A 55 18.06 5.39 7.74
CA ASP A 55 17.28 5.23 8.96
C ASP A 55 16.42 3.95 8.94
N ASN A 56 16.12 3.41 7.75
CA ASN A 56 15.40 2.16 7.58
C ASN A 56 16.08 1.27 6.54
N VAL A 57 16.78 0.25 6.98
CA VAL A 57 17.55 -0.67 6.12
C VAL A 57 16.68 -1.43 5.08
N LEU A 58 15.36 -1.49 5.28
CA LEU A 58 14.41 -2.07 4.33
C LEU A 58 14.01 -1.08 3.23
N PHE A 59 14.30 0.22 3.40
CA PHE A 59 14.00 1.26 2.41
C PHE A 59 15.21 1.48 1.49
N THR A 60 15.65 0.39 0.82
CA THR A 60 16.74 0.52 -0.14
C THR A 60 16.39 1.52 -1.25
N PRO A 61 17.37 2.14 -1.94
CA PRO A 61 17.10 3.00 -3.08
C PRO A 61 16.19 2.33 -4.13
N TYR A 62 16.43 1.04 -4.39
CA TYR A 62 15.57 0.26 -5.29
C TYR A 62 14.09 0.26 -4.85
N MET A 63 13.80 -0.01 -3.56
CA MET A 63 12.43 -0.01 -3.04
C MET A 63 11.76 1.36 -3.13
N GLN A 64 12.53 2.42 -2.85
CA GLN A 64 12.03 3.79 -2.92
C GLN A 64 11.75 4.20 -4.37
N HIS A 65 12.65 3.87 -5.31
CA HIS A 65 12.44 4.11 -6.75
C HIS A 65 11.18 3.39 -7.26
N ARG A 66 10.97 2.12 -6.89
CA ARG A 66 9.77 1.37 -7.28
C ARG A 66 8.48 1.98 -6.71
N ALA A 67 8.51 2.49 -5.47
CA ALA A 67 7.36 3.18 -4.88
C ALA A 67 7.05 4.50 -5.60
N LEU A 68 8.07 5.31 -5.88
CA LEU A 68 7.93 6.58 -6.59
C LEU A 68 7.48 6.37 -8.05
N GLU A 69 8.00 5.34 -8.73
CA GLU A 69 7.56 4.95 -10.07
C GLU A 69 6.05 4.61 -10.08
N ALA A 70 5.61 3.77 -9.14
CA ALA A 70 4.19 3.40 -9.03
C ALA A 70 3.31 4.62 -8.71
N ILE A 71 3.74 5.51 -7.81
CA ILE A 71 3.03 6.76 -7.49
C ILE A 71 2.89 7.64 -8.74
N ALA A 72 3.97 7.87 -9.48
CA ALA A 72 3.95 8.71 -10.66
C ALA A 72 3.06 8.13 -11.78
N ALA A 73 3.19 6.83 -12.05
CA ALA A 73 2.49 6.17 -13.13
C ALA A 73 0.99 5.94 -12.85
N GLU A 74 0.65 5.51 -11.64
CA GLU A 74 -0.70 5.05 -11.32
C GLU A 74 -1.56 6.14 -10.66
N PHE A 75 -0.97 7.03 -9.85
CA PHE A 75 -1.73 8.05 -9.14
C PHE A 75 -1.66 9.44 -9.78
N LEU A 76 -0.56 9.78 -10.45
CA LEU A 76 -0.27 11.15 -10.86
C LEU A 76 -0.33 11.37 -12.38
N ASN A 77 -0.76 10.40 -13.17
CA ASN A 77 -0.99 10.64 -14.59
C ASN A 77 -2.22 11.54 -14.81
N GLU A 78 -2.09 12.52 -15.68
CA GLU A 78 -3.08 13.58 -15.91
C GLU A 78 -4.47 13.04 -16.27
N GLY A 79 -4.52 12.09 -17.20
CA GLY A 79 -5.79 11.48 -17.65
C GLY A 79 -6.47 10.66 -16.58
N GLY A 80 -5.69 9.97 -15.72
CA GLY A 80 -6.20 9.21 -14.59
C GLY A 80 -6.76 10.11 -13.50
N LEU A 81 -6.01 11.16 -13.11
CA LEU A 81 -6.45 12.15 -12.12
C LEU A 81 -7.75 12.84 -12.54
N GLY A 82 -7.84 13.29 -13.80
CA GLY A 82 -9.04 13.94 -14.31
C GLY A 82 -10.28 13.04 -14.22
N LYS A 83 -10.20 11.82 -14.73
CA LYS A 83 -11.29 10.83 -14.67
C LYS A 83 -11.67 10.44 -13.24
N TRP A 84 -10.68 10.36 -12.36
CA TRP A 84 -10.91 10.05 -10.97
C TRP A 84 -11.71 11.15 -10.26
N LEU A 85 -11.33 12.43 -10.45
CA LEU A 85 -12.02 13.58 -9.85
C LEU A 85 -13.43 13.80 -10.43
N GLU A 86 -13.70 13.40 -11.67
CA GLU A 86 -15.05 13.47 -12.24
C GLU A 86 -16.09 12.69 -11.44
N LYS A 87 -15.68 11.68 -10.68
CA LYS A 87 -16.56 10.91 -9.78
C LYS A 87 -16.99 11.71 -8.56
N TYR A 88 -16.31 12.82 -8.29
CA TYR A 88 -16.52 13.65 -7.10
C TYR A 88 -16.83 15.11 -7.51
N PRO A 89 -18.07 15.39 -7.92
CA PRO A 89 -18.47 16.70 -8.46
C PRO A 89 -18.49 17.84 -7.43
N GLU A 90 -18.45 17.52 -6.15
CA GLU A 90 -18.40 18.50 -5.06
C GLU A 90 -17.00 18.55 -4.46
N CYS A 91 -16.59 19.68 -3.90
CA CYS A 91 -15.32 19.84 -3.20
C CYS A 91 -15.56 20.52 -1.86
N GLY A 92 -14.90 20.06 -0.81
CA GLY A 92 -14.91 20.74 0.49
C GLY A 92 -14.26 22.13 0.40
N ASP A 93 -14.51 22.97 1.39
CA ASP A 93 -14.04 24.37 1.46
C ASP A 93 -12.66 24.52 2.14
N GLY A 94 -12.02 23.43 2.51
CA GLY A 94 -10.74 23.40 3.21
C GLY A 94 -10.83 23.72 4.71
N SER A 95 -12.04 23.90 5.27
CA SER A 95 -12.22 24.22 6.68
C SER A 95 -11.98 23.01 7.61
N ARG A 96 -12.29 21.80 7.13
CA ARG A 96 -12.20 20.57 7.91
C ARG A 96 -10.80 19.95 7.88
N VAL A 97 -10.44 19.32 8.98
CA VAL A 97 -9.14 18.67 9.18
C VAL A 97 -9.29 17.16 9.24
N CYS A 98 -8.51 16.46 8.42
CA CYS A 98 -8.37 15.01 8.50
C CYS A 98 -6.99 14.64 9.06
N GLY A 99 -6.98 13.96 10.19
CA GLY A 99 -5.76 13.36 10.74
C GLY A 99 -5.42 12.07 9.99
N VAL A 100 -4.21 11.99 9.43
CA VAL A 100 -3.70 10.78 8.76
C VAL A 100 -2.54 10.19 9.56
N VAL A 101 -2.70 8.98 10.06
CA VAL A 101 -1.63 8.26 10.77
C VAL A 101 -0.98 7.30 9.79
N ALA A 102 0.20 7.67 9.30
CA ALA A 102 0.94 6.91 8.31
C ALA A 102 1.59 5.65 8.91
N ALA A 103 1.50 4.52 8.21
CA ALA A 103 2.37 3.37 8.43
C ALA A 103 3.79 3.64 7.89
N GLY A 104 4.73 2.74 8.16
CA GLY A 104 6.11 2.87 7.70
C GLY A 104 6.69 1.54 7.26
N ASN A 105 5.88 0.70 6.68
CA ASN A 105 6.27 -0.61 6.16
C ASN A 105 6.62 -0.60 4.67
N ILE A 106 6.15 0.43 3.95
CA ILE A 106 6.45 0.68 2.53
C ILE A 106 6.82 2.16 2.38
N PRO A 107 7.77 2.53 1.49
CA PRO A 107 8.10 3.92 1.22
C PRO A 107 6.87 4.72 0.74
N ALA A 108 6.61 5.86 1.37
CA ALA A 108 5.51 6.78 1.07
C ALA A 108 4.11 6.12 1.05
N VAL A 109 3.86 5.09 1.87
CA VAL A 109 2.61 4.29 1.84
C VAL A 109 1.33 5.11 2.02
N ALA A 110 1.39 6.22 2.75
CA ALA A 110 0.23 7.09 2.97
C ALA A 110 -0.05 8.07 1.81
N PHE A 111 0.71 8.00 0.70
CA PHE A 111 0.56 8.92 -0.43
C PHE A 111 -0.88 8.99 -0.94
N GLN A 112 -1.51 7.83 -1.22
CA GLN A 112 -2.88 7.77 -1.73
C GLN A 112 -3.89 8.39 -0.75
N ASP A 113 -3.73 8.16 0.57
CA ASP A 113 -4.63 8.72 1.57
C ASP A 113 -4.48 10.24 1.69
N VAL A 114 -3.25 10.77 1.69
CA VAL A 114 -3.01 12.21 1.70
C VAL A 114 -3.60 12.87 0.45
N LEU A 115 -3.34 12.29 -0.73
CA LEU A 115 -3.91 12.76 -1.99
C LEU A 115 -5.44 12.76 -1.97
N SER A 116 -6.05 11.73 -1.38
CA SER A 116 -7.50 11.58 -1.26
C SER A 116 -8.13 12.61 -0.32
N VAL A 117 -7.46 12.93 0.79
CA VAL A 117 -7.90 13.99 1.72
C VAL A 117 -7.90 15.35 1.01
N LEU A 118 -6.82 15.63 0.27
CA LEU A 118 -6.71 16.86 -0.53
C LEU A 118 -7.76 16.92 -1.65
N ALA A 119 -8.02 15.80 -2.33
CA ALA A 119 -9.07 15.68 -3.35
C ALA A 119 -10.49 15.82 -2.78
N ALA A 120 -10.70 15.43 -1.53
CA ALA A 120 -11.95 15.69 -0.83
C ALA A 120 -12.16 17.18 -0.49
N GLY A 121 -11.13 18.02 -0.63
CA GLY A 121 -11.14 19.42 -0.22
C GLY A 121 -10.97 19.59 1.29
N TRP A 122 -10.36 18.63 1.97
CA TRP A 122 -10.04 18.68 3.39
C TRP A 122 -8.54 18.97 3.59
N ARG A 123 -8.18 19.47 4.75
CA ARG A 123 -6.78 19.73 5.13
C ARG A 123 -6.20 18.50 5.85
N PRO A 124 -5.21 17.81 5.30
CA PRO A 124 -4.54 16.73 5.98
C PRO A 124 -3.56 17.25 7.04
N VAL A 125 -3.55 16.61 8.21
CA VAL A 125 -2.46 16.68 9.21
C VAL A 125 -1.91 15.27 9.37
N VAL A 126 -0.66 15.07 9.00
CA VAL A 126 -0.08 13.73 8.84
C VAL A 126 0.91 13.42 9.96
N LYS A 127 0.58 12.40 10.76
CA LYS A 127 1.54 11.82 11.71
C LYS A 127 2.38 10.80 10.97
N LEU A 128 3.66 11.13 10.79
CA LEU A 128 4.62 10.25 10.15
C LEU A 128 4.97 9.03 11.01
N SER A 129 5.26 7.92 10.37
CA SER A 129 5.90 6.78 11.01
C SER A 129 7.36 7.10 11.33
N SER A 130 7.87 6.59 12.46
CA SER A 130 9.31 6.67 12.75
C SER A 130 10.19 5.95 11.73
N LYS A 131 9.60 5.07 10.93
CA LYS A 131 10.28 4.28 9.89
C LYS A 131 10.22 4.90 8.49
N ASP A 132 9.35 5.92 8.28
CA ASP A 132 9.16 6.62 7.01
C ASP A 132 8.85 8.09 7.28
N ARG A 133 9.88 8.94 7.27
CA ARG A 133 9.78 10.33 7.71
C ARG A 133 10.12 11.35 6.64
N TYR A 134 10.73 10.94 5.53
CA TYR A 134 11.40 11.88 4.66
C TYR A 134 10.72 12.08 3.31
N LEU A 135 10.13 11.02 2.71
CA LEU A 135 9.57 11.11 1.37
C LEU A 135 8.30 11.96 1.30
N LEU A 136 7.31 11.69 2.16
CA LEU A 136 6.03 12.42 2.12
C LEU A 136 6.16 13.93 2.28
N PRO A 137 7.03 14.49 3.17
CA PRO A 137 7.24 15.93 3.24
C PRO A 137 7.78 16.57 1.97
N VAL A 138 8.62 15.87 1.22
CA VAL A 138 9.13 16.35 -0.08
C VAL A 138 8.06 16.29 -1.17
N LEU A 139 7.20 15.28 -1.14
CA LEU A 139 6.12 15.09 -2.10
C LEU A 139 4.93 16.03 -1.86
N PHE A 140 4.70 16.42 -0.61
CA PHE A 140 3.60 17.29 -0.19
C PHE A 140 4.11 18.47 0.69
N PRO A 141 4.87 19.42 0.14
CA PRO A 141 5.52 20.48 0.93
C PRO A 141 4.54 21.41 1.66
N ASP A 142 3.28 21.50 1.23
CA ASP A 142 2.26 22.35 1.85
C ASP A 142 1.38 21.59 2.87
N VAL A 143 1.68 20.34 3.15
CA VAL A 143 0.96 19.52 4.14
C VAL A 143 1.64 19.62 5.50
N GLU A 144 0.84 19.69 6.55
CA GLU A 144 1.33 19.68 7.93
C GLU A 144 1.73 18.26 8.36
N PHE A 145 3.00 18.09 8.76
CA PHE A 145 3.54 16.83 9.26
C PHE A 145 3.93 16.94 10.74
N CYS A 146 3.66 15.88 11.50
CA CYS A 146 4.02 15.83 12.92
C CYS A 146 4.50 14.43 13.34
N GLY A 147 5.14 14.36 14.51
CA GLY A 147 5.62 13.11 15.10
C GLY A 147 4.66 12.46 16.09
N SER A 148 3.62 13.18 16.54
CA SER A 148 2.69 12.74 17.58
C SER A 148 1.25 13.13 17.24
N VAL A 149 0.30 12.31 17.72
CA VAL A 149 -1.15 12.61 17.66
C VAL A 149 -1.65 13.35 18.91
N SER A 150 -0.77 13.65 19.85
CA SER A 150 -1.14 14.34 21.08
C SER A 150 -1.63 15.77 20.78
N GLY A 151 -2.82 16.09 21.30
CA GLY A 151 -3.44 17.40 21.08
C GLY A 151 -4.10 17.59 19.72
N TRP A 152 -4.27 16.53 18.92
CA TRP A 152 -4.98 16.63 17.66
C TRP A 152 -6.46 16.98 17.84
N HIS A 153 -6.88 17.97 17.06
CA HIS A 153 -8.27 18.29 16.80
C HIS A 153 -8.54 18.00 15.34
N ALA A 154 -9.03 16.80 15.04
CA ALA A 154 -9.35 16.39 13.70
C ALA A 154 -10.84 16.01 13.59
N ASP A 155 -11.47 16.44 12.50
CA ASP A 155 -12.88 16.17 12.21
C ASP A 155 -13.08 14.73 11.72
N ALA A 156 -12.04 14.11 11.19
CA ALA A 156 -11.99 12.69 10.84
C ALA A 156 -10.57 12.14 10.96
N LEU A 157 -10.44 10.82 11.04
CA LEU A 157 -9.17 10.12 11.11
C LEU A 157 -9.07 9.02 10.05
N ILE A 158 -7.88 8.93 9.44
CA ILE A 158 -7.47 7.79 8.63
C ILE A 158 -6.24 7.19 9.32
N THR A 159 -6.30 5.94 9.73
CA THR A 159 -5.21 5.31 10.45
C THR A 159 -4.77 4.02 9.77
N MET A 160 -3.46 3.86 9.59
CA MET A 160 -2.84 2.68 9.04
C MET A 160 -1.95 2.03 10.09
N GLY A 161 -2.09 0.73 10.31
CA GLY A 161 -1.27 0.00 11.26
C GLY A 161 -1.78 -1.40 11.55
N GLY A 162 -1.07 -2.11 12.43
CA GLY A 162 -1.52 -3.40 12.93
C GLY A 162 -2.69 -3.29 13.91
N ASP A 163 -3.22 -4.44 14.33
CA ASP A 163 -4.43 -4.54 15.16
C ASP A 163 -4.32 -3.78 16.48
N ALA A 164 -3.13 -3.73 17.09
CA ALA A 164 -2.90 -2.95 18.31
C ALA A 164 -3.06 -1.44 18.09
N ALA A 165 -2.57 -0.91 16.95
CA ALA A 165 -2.78 0.49 16.60
C ALA A 165 -4.25 0.76 16.29
N ALA A 166 -4.92 -0.14 15.61
CA ALA A 166 -6.36 -0.05 15.32
C ALA A 166 -7.17 0.07 16.62
N GLU A 167 -6.88 -0.76 17.62
CA GLU A 167 -7.57 -0.71 18.91
C GLU A 167 -7.27 0.59 19.68
N TYR A 168 -6.03 1.05 19.65
CA TYR A 168 -5.66 2.33 20.24
C TYR A 168 -6.51 3.48 19.68
N PHE A 169 -6.64 3.59 18.33
CA PHE A 169 -7.40 4.67 17.71
C PHE A 169 -8.92 4.54 17.90
N ARG A 170 -9.46 3.33 18.05
CA ARG A 170 -10.87 3.13 18.42
C ARG A 170 -11.16 3.69 19.81
N SER A 171 -10.29 3.44 20.77
CA SER A 171 -10.50 3.78 22.17
C SER A 171 -10.16 5.25 22.50
N HIS A 172 -9.12 5.82 21.88
CA HIS A 172 -8.63 7.17 22.25
C HIS A 172 -9.28 8.31 21.45
N PHE A 173 -9.99 8.02 20.37
CA PHE A 173 -10.70 9.03 19.56
C PHE A 173 -12.16 8.65 19.35
N PRO A 174 -12.97 8.46 20.39
CA PRO A 174 -14.32 7.88 20.26
C PRO A 174 -15.29 8.77 19.46
N GLY A 175 -15.08 10.08 19.47
CA GLY A 175 -15.99 11.06 18.84
C GLY A 175 -15.72 11.32 17.36
N ALA A 176 -14.53 11.01 16.83
CA ALA A 176 -14.19 11.30 15.45
C ALA A 176 -14.57 10.14 14.53
N PRO A 177 -15.25 10.37 13.40
CA PRO A 177 -15.38 9.40 12.32
C PRO A 177 -14.00 8.93 11.86
N LYS A 178 -13.84 7.63 11.58
CA LYS A 178 -12.51 7.10 11.27
C LYS A 178 -12.53 5.94 10.28
N LEU A 179 -11.55 5.94 9.37
CA LEU A 179 -11.14 4.79 8.59
C LEU A 179 -9.95 4.14 9.29
N ILE A 180 -10.14 2.94 9.82
CA ILE A 180 -9.09 2.18 10.48
C ILE A 180 -8.70 1.03 9.57
N ARG A 181 -7.50 1.12 9.02
CA ARG A 181 -6.90 0.11 8.15
C ARG A 181 -6.05 -0.82 8.99
N ALA A 182 -6.66 -1.94 9.39
CA ALA A 182 -6.03 -2.99 10.18
C ALA A 182 -5.21 -3.95 9.29
N SER A 183 -4.61 -4.97 9.91
CA SER A 183 -3.81 -5.97 9.21
C SER A 183 -4.66 -6.78 8.22
N ARG A 184 -4.20 -6.83 6.96
CA ARG A 184 -4.77 -7.66 5.90
C ARG A 184 -3.65 -8.34 5.12
N PHE A 185 -3.99 -9.38 4.38
CA PHE A 185 -3.08 -10.08 3.49
C PHE A 185 -3.64 -10.17 2.07
N SER A 186 -2.76 -10.31 1.09
CA SER A 186 -3.16 -10.65 -0.28
C SER A 186 -2.77 -12.08 -0.61
N LEU A 187 -3.59 -12.71 -1.42
CA LEU A 187 -3.36 -14.08 -1.86
C LEU A 187 -3.26 -14.17 -3.37
N ALA A 188 -2.45 -15.13 -3.85
CA ALA A 188 -2.46 -15.55 -5.24
C ALA A 188 -3.07 -16.94 -5.37
N VAL A 189 -3.82 -17.13 -6.45
CA VAL A 189 -4.36 -18.43 -6.84
C VAL A 189 -3.60 -18.88 -8.07
N LEU A 190 -2.92 -20.01 -7.95
CA LEU A 190 -2.14 -20.63 -9.02
C LEU A 190 -2.92 -21.80 -9.59
N ASP A 191 -2.80 -22.02 -10.90
CA ASP A 191 -3.50 -23.09 -11.61
C ASP A 191 -2.59 -24.30 -11.91
N GLY A 192 -1.26 -24.11 -11.81
CA GLY A 192 -0.26 -25.19 -11.94
C GLY A 192 0.43 -25.23 -13.31
N ASP A 193 0.09 -24.31 -14.20
CA ASP A 193 0.66 -24.18 -15.55
C ASP A 193 1.32 -22.81 -15.79
N GLU A 194 1.66 -22.09 -14.72
CA GLU A 194 2.27 -20.78 -14.80
C GLU A 194 3.58 -20.81 -15.59
N SER A 195 3.69 -19.90 -16.54
CA SER A 195 4.94 -19.67 -17.26
C SER A 195 6.04 -19.14 -16.34
N ARG A 196 7.30 -19.30 -16.73
CA ARG A 196 8.43 -18.71 -15.99
C ARG A 196 8.26 -17.22 -15.78
N ALA A 197 7.84 -16.47 -16.78
CA ALA A 197 7.58 -15.02 -16.66
C ALA A 197 6.47 -14.71 -15.67
N ALA A 198 5.41 -15.52 -15.60
CA ALA A 198 4.34 -15.36 -14.61
C ALA A 198 4.87 -15.62 -13.17
N LEU A 199 5.72 -16.62 -12.98
CA LEU A 199 6.34 -16.90 -11.68
C LEU A 199 7.33 -15.80 -11.24
N GLU A 200 8.09 -15.23 -12.19
CA GLU A 200 8.97 -14.08 -11.93
C GLU A 200 8.15 -12.84 -11.52
N ALA A 201 7.02 -12.58 -12.16
CA ALA A 201 6.10 -11.50 -11.80
C ALA A 201 5.43 -11.75 -10.43
N LEU A 202 5.05 -12.99 -10.13
CA LEU A 202 4.54 -13.37 -8.82
C LEU A 202 5.60 -13.20 -7.72
N ALA A 203 6.86 -13.52 -8.00
CA ALA A 203 7.96 -13.30 -7.06
C ALA A 203 8.10 -11.83 -6.69
N GLU A 204 7.94 -10.90 -7.64
CA GLU A 204 7.87 -9.46 -7.36
C GLU A 204 6.66 -9.11 -6.49
N ASP A 205 5.47 -9.61 -6.81
CA ASP A 205 4.25 -9.39 -6.03
C ASP A 205 4.36 -9.90 -4.58
N MET A 206 5.12 -10.98 -4.37
CA MET A 206 5.39 -11.54 -3.02
C MET A 206 6.43 -10.73 -2.25
N LEU A 207 7.51 -10.33 -2.89
CA LEU A 207 8.75 -9.97 -2.21
C LEU A 207 9.11 -8.50 -2.29
N LEU A 208 8.56 -7.73 -3.24
CA LEU A 208 8.73 -6.29 -3.27
C LEU A 208 8.28 -5.71 -1.91
N TYR A 209 9.06 -4.82 -1.34
CA TYR A 209 8.90 -4.34 0.04
C TYR A 209 8.98 -5.45 1.10
N TYR A 210 9.72 -6.51 0.82
CA TYR A 210 9.94 -7.65 1.72
C TYR A 210 8.64 -8.37 2.16
N GLY A 211 7.58 -8.28 1.37
CA GLY A 211 6.28 -8.84 1.72
C GLY A 211 5.52 -8.08 2.81
N LEU A 212 5.94 -6.87 3.17
CA LEU A 212 5.38 -6.10 4.29
C LEU A 212 4.11 -5.30 3.96
N GLY A 213 3.76 -5.17 2.68
CA GLY A 213 2.55 -4.47 2.27
C GLY A 213 1.30 -5.34 2.39
N CYS A 214 0.15 -4.73 2.67
CA CYS A 214 -1.13 -5.46 2.64
C CYS A 214 -1.45 -6.02 1.24
N ARG A 215 -0.87 -5.44 0.18
CA ARG A 215 -0.98 -5.91 -1.20
C ARG A 215 0.06 -6.96 -1.57
N SER A 216 1.12 -7.14 -0.76
CA SER A 216 2.08 -8.21 -1.00
C SER A 216 1.41 -9.56 -0.91
N VAL A 217 1.67 -10.41 -1.90
CA VAL A 217 1.15 -11.79 -1.90
C VAL A 217 1.91 -12.58 -0.84
N THR A 218 1.26 -12.80 0.27
CA THR A 218 1.82 -13.54 1.42
C THR A 218 1.15 -14.89 1.63
N TRP A 219 0.14 -15.19 0.81
CA TRP A 219 -0.53 -16.48 0.80
C TRP A 219 -0.73 -16.99 -0.63
N LEU A 220 -0.44 -18.27 -0.85
CA LEU A 220 -0.63 -18.94 -2.13
C LEU A 220 -1.67 -20.04 -1.98
N LEU A 221 -2.63 -20.09 -2.88
CA LEU A 221 -3.48 -21.25 -3.07
C LEU A 221 -2.96 -21.99 -4.30
N VAL A 222 -2.47 -23.22 -4.10
CA VAL A 222 -1.86 -24.03 -5.15
C VAL A 222 -2.64 -25.33 -5.34
N PRO A 223 -2.76 -25.89 -6.56
CA PRO A 223 -3.41 -27.18 -6.76
C PRO A 223 -2.68 -28.31 -6.03
N GLU A 224 -3.41 -29.36 -5.64
CA GLU A 224 -2.79 -30.57 -5.07
C GLU A 224 -1.80 -31.17 -6.09
N GLY A 225 -0.59 -31.47 -5.65
CA GLY A 225 0.49 -31.93 -6.54
C GLY A 225 1.32 -30.81 -7.17
N TYR A 226 1.05 -29.52 -6.84
CA TYR A 226 1.81 -28.38 -7.35
C TYR A 226 3.30 -28.53 -7.04
N GLU A 227 4.15 -28.36 -8.06
CA GLU A 227 5.59 -28.35 -7.91
C GLU A 227 6.11 -26.99 -7.49
N MET A 228 6.47 -26.81 -6.24
CA MET A 228 6.91 -25.51 -5.67
C MET A 228 8.27 -25.05 -6.20
N ARG A 229 9.11 -25.94 -6.72
CA ARG A 229 10.50 -25.63 -7.10
C ARG A 229 10.63 -24.48 -8.13
N PRO A 230 9.86 -24.41 -9.21
CA PRO A 230 9.95 -23.30 -10.17
C PRO A 230 9.66 -21.93 -9.52
N LEU A 231 8.62 -21.85 -8.66
CA LEU A 231 8.30 -20.63 -7.93
C LEU A 231 9.39 -20.28 -6.91
N MET A 232 9.91 -21.27 -6.19
CA MET A 232 11.02 -21.05 -5.25
C MET A 232 12.26 -20.49 -5.96
N THR A 233 12.57 -20.99 -7.17
CA THR A 233 13.68 -20.47 -7.98
C THR A 233 13.43 -18.99 -8.38
N ALA A 234 12.22 -18.67 -8.85
CA ALA A 234 11.87 -17.30 -9.21
C ALA A 234 11.95 -16.34 -8.00
N ALA A 235 11.49 -16.80 -6.84
CA ALA A 235 11.56 -16.03 -5.58
C ALA A 235 13.02 -15.80 -5.13
N GLU A 236 13.88 -16.82 -5.22
CA GLU A 236 15.30 -16.71 -4.95
C GLU A 236 16.00 -15.72 -5.88
N ASP A 237 15.78 -15.86 -7.19
CA ASP A 237 16.33 -14.97 -8.22
C ASP A 237 15.93 -13.51 -7.98
N PHE A 238 14.68 -13.25 -7.60
CA PHE A 238 14.22 -11.91 -7.25
C PHE A 238 14.90 -11.40 -5.97
N ALA A 239 14.91 -12.21 -4.92
CA ALA A 239 15.46 -11.82 -3.63
C ALA A 239 16.97 -11.50 -3.73
N VAL A 240 17.73 -12.30 -4.46
CA VAL A 240 19.18 -12.07 -4.67
C VAL A 240 19.43 -10.78 -5.45
N ARG A 241 18.62 -10.49 -6.48
CA ARG A 241 18.80 -9.29 -7.31
C ARG A 241 18.34 -8.00 -6.63
N CYS A 242 17.24 -8.05 -5.87
CA CYS A 242 16.52 -6.84 -5.49
C CYS A 242 16.51 -6.55 -3.98
N LEU A 243 16.64 -7.56 -3.10
CA LEU A 243 16.41 -7.37 -1.66
C LEU A 243 17.71 -7.17 -0.87
N GLY A 244 18.82 -7.70 -1.36
CA GLY A 244 20.13 -7.52 -0.74
C GLY A 244 20.25 -8.15 0.67
N ARG A 245 21.20 -7.62 1.46
CA ARG A 245 21.59 -8.16 2.77
C ARG A 245 20.44 -8.29 3.78
N PRO A 246 19.49 -7.35 3.89
CA PRO A 246 18.39 -7.48 4.86
C PRO A 246 17.55 -8.74 4.65
N ALA A 247 17.35 -9.20 3.41
CA ALA A 247 16.64 -10.45 3.13
C ALA A 247 17.41 -11.65 3.67
N VAL A 248 18.73 -11.70 3.43
CA VAL A 248 19.61 -12.78 3.90
C VAL A 248 19.61 -12.87 5.42
N ASP A 249 19.73 -11.75 6.11
CA ASP A 249 19.77 -11.71 7.57
C ASP A 249 18.42 -12.12 8.18
N ASN A 250 17.31 -11.69 7.60
CA ASN A 250 15.97 -12.13 8.02
C ASN A 250 15.76 -13.63 7.75
N HIS A 251 16.14 -14.12 6.58
CA HIS A 251 16.03 -15.53 6.24
C HIS A 251 16.78 -16.41 7.26
N ARG A 252 18.03 -16.07 7.58
CA ARG A 252 18.85 -16.83 8.56
C ARG A 252 18.17 -16.88 9.93
N ARG A 253 17.65 -15.74 10.39
CA ARG A 253 16.93 -15.66 11.67
C ARG A 253 15.67 -16.52 11.64
N ASN A 254 14.82 -16.37 10.62
CA ASN A 254 13.56 -17.09 10.51
C ASN A 254 13.78 -18.59 10.41
N LYS A 255 14.74 -19.02 9.59
CA LYS A 255 15.16 -20.42 9.47
C LYS A 255 15.59 -21.00 10.82
N ALA A 256 16.41 -20.28 11.58
CA ALA A 256 16.84 -20.73 12.90
C ALA A 256 15.67 -20.86 13.88
N VAL A 257 14.76 -19.87 13.93
CA VAL A 257 13.57 -19.90 14.79
C VAL A 257 12.66 -21.06 14.45
N LEU A 258 12.34 -21.26 13.18
CA LEU A 258 11.46 -22.35 12.73
C LEU A 258 12.09 -23.74 12.95
N THR A 259 13.40 -23.86 12.72
CA THR A 259 14.12 -25.11 12.98
C THR A 259 14.10 -25.47 14.48
N LEU A 260 14.34 -24.48 15.34
CA LEU A 260 14.28 -24.69 16.81
C LEU A 260 12.87 -25.01 17.29
N ALA A 261 11.86 -24.47 16.64
CA ALA A 261 10.44 -24.76 16.93
C ALA A 261 9.99 -26.13 16.38
N GLY A 262 10.81 -26.83 15.61
CA GLY A 262 10.44 -28.10 14.98
C GLY A 262 9.44 -27.96 13.82
N GLU A 263 9.31 -26.76 13.25
CA GLU A 263 8.39 -26.47 12.16
C GLU A 263 8.92 -26.98 10.81
N THR A 264 8.02 -27.46 9.96
CA THR A 264 8.36 -27.88 8.59
C THR A 264 8.16 -26.73 7.63
N PHE A 265 9.13 -26.53 6.73
CA PHE A 265 9.06 -25.47 5.70
C PHE A 265 9.87 -25.87 4.48
N LEU A 266 9.58 -25.20 3.33
CA LEU A 266 10.42 -25.24 2.15
C LEU A 266 11.33 -24.01 2.17
N ASP A 267 12.58 -24.19 1.78
CA ASP A 267 13.63 -23.18 1.85
C ASP A 267 14.21 -22.92 0.45
N SER A 268 14.03 -21.72 -0.09
CA SER A 268 14.62 -21.34 -1.38
C SER A 268 16.06 -20.82 -1.26
N GLY A 269 16.57 -20.62 -0.02
CA GLY A 269 17.87 -19.97 0.23
C GLY A 269 17.71 -18.53 0.76
N THR A 270 16.66 -17.82 0.39
CA THR A 270 16.34 -16.46 0.89
C THR A 270 14.88 -16.28 1.30
N VAL A 271 14.00 -17.16 0.85
CA VAL A 271 12.57 -17.13 1.15
C VAL A 271 12.12 -18.45 1.74
N ILE A 272 11.29 -18.39 2.77
CA ILE A 272 10.71 -19.55 3.44
C ILE A 272 9.24 -19.69 3.03
N PHE A 273 8.87 -20.89 2.57
CA PHE A 273 7.48 -21.23 2.25
C PHE A 273 6.95 -22.20 3.29
N ARG A 274 5.84 -21.83 3.94
CA ARG A 274 5.21 -22.63 4.98
C ARG A 274 3.86 -23.18 4.50
N HIS A 275 3.72 -24.50 4.58
CA HIS A 275 2.43 -25.15 4.32
C HIS A 275 1.49 -24.96 5.51
N LEU A 276 0.25 -24.57 5.22
CA LEU A 276 -0.80 -24.42 6.20
C LEU A 276 -2.04 -25.19 5.76
N ASP A 277 -2.46 -26.13 6.61
CA ASP A 277 -3.73 -26.85 6.47
C ASP A 277 -4.80 -26.13 7.31
N GLY A 278 -5.89 -25.68 6.66
CA GLY A 278 -7.04 -25.12 7.36
C GLY A 278 -7.07 -23.59 7.45
N ASP A 279 -7.68 -23.08 8.52
CA ASP A 279 -7.95 -21.65 8.68
C ASP A 279 -6.68 -20.82 8.89
N THR A 280 -6.73 -19.58 8.44
CA THR A 280 -5.63 -18.62 8.61
C THR A 280 -5.13 -18.58 10.05
N PRO A 281 -3.82 -18.66 10.31
CA PRO A 281 -3.24 -18.40 11.62
C PRO A 281 -3.31 -16.90 11.93
N TYR A 282 -4.53 -16.41 12.13
CA TYR A 282 -4.75 -15.01 12.47
C TYR A 282 -4.17 -14.76 13.85
N GLY A 283 -3.17 -13.86 13.91
CA GLY A 283 -2.42 -13.56 15.14
C GLY A 283 -0.95 -14.00 15.11
N GLN A 284 -0.54 -14.83 14.16
CA GLN A 284 0.89 -15.02 13.87
C GLN A 284 1.31 -13.98 12.84
N SER A 285 2.17 -13.03 13.24
CA SER A 285 2.74 -12.10 12.29
C SER A 285 3.59 -12.84 11.29
N LEU A 286 3.29 -12.67 9.99
CA LEU A 286 4.16 -13.13 8.93
C LEU A 286 5.51 -12.44 9.09
N GLN A 287 6.59 -13.22 9.03
CA GLN A 287 7.92 -12.66 9.12
C GLN A 287 8.39 -12.21 7.73
N VAL A 288 9.26 -11.21 7.70
CA VAL A 288 9.90 -10.77 6.45
C VAL A 288 10.52 -11.97 5.74
N GLY A 289 10.17 -12.17 4.47
CA GLY A 289 10.69 -13.28 3.67
C GLY A 289 10.03 -14.64 3.94
N GLU A 290 8.85 -14.65 4.58
CA GLU A 290 8.01 -15.84 4.68
C GLU A 290 6.78 -15.71 3.79
N VAL A 291 6.37 -16.80 3.16
CA VAL A 291 5.16 -16.92 2.36
C VAL A 291 4.43 -18.19 2.77
N TRP A 292 3.15 -18.09 3.00
CA TRP A 292 2.33 -19.26 3.31
C TRP A 292 1.70 -19.84 2.06
N TYR A 293 1.46 -21.14 2.04
CA TYR A 293 0.68 -21.76 0.98
C TYR A 293 -0.24 -22.84 1.52
N SER A 294 -1.41 -22.99 0.86
CA SER A 294 -2.37 -24.04 1.11
C SER A 294 -2.71 -24.72 -0.21
N LYS A 295 -3.00 -26.03 -0.14
CA LYS A 295 -3.33 -26.84 -1.30
C LYS A 295 -4.83 -26.95 -1.48
N TYR A 296 -5.30 -26.86 -2.73
CA TYR A 296 -6.69 -27.09 -3.09
C TYR A 296 -6.83 -28.25 -4.07
N ARG A 297 -7.97 -28.94 -4.05
CA ARG A 297 -8.30 -30.02 -5.00
C ARG A 297 -9.23 -29.55 -6.09
N ARG A 298 -10.12 -28.63 -5.80
CA ARG A 298 -11.15 -28.11 -6.71
C ARG A 298 -11.26 -26.60 -6.52
N HIS A 299 -11.65 -25.88 -7.57
CA HIS A 299 -11.89 -24.44 -7.47
C HIS A 299 -12.90 -24.06 -6.37
N ALA A 300 -13.88 -24.94 -6.08
CA ALA A 300 -14.80 -24.74 -4.94
C ALA A 300 -14.09 -24.63 -3.58
N ASP A 301 -12.91 -25.23 -3.41
CA ASP A 301 -12.11 -25.13 -2.20
C ASP A 301 -11.46 -23.75 -2.11
N VAL A 302 -11.03 -23.18 -3.25
CA VAL A 302 -10.56 -21.79 -3.36
C VAL A 302 -11.66 -20.81 -2.96
N ASP A 303 -12.88 -20.98 -3.52
CA ASP A 303 -14.01 -20.12 -3.19
C ASP A 303 -14.41 -20.21 -1.71
N LYS A 304 -14.30 -21.41 -1.13
CA LYS A 304 -14.54 -21.62 0.30
C LYS A 304 -13.51 -20.86 1.15
N PHE A 305 -12.23 -20.97 0.80
CA PHE A 305 -11.16 -20.26 1.50
C PHE A 305 -11.35 -18.74 1.41
N ILE A 306 -11.66 -18.22 0.23
CA ILE A 306 -11.89 -16.78 0.00
C ILE A 306 -13.06 -16.29 0.87
N ARG A 307 -14.21 -16.97 0.83
CA ARG A 307 -15.38 -16.60 1.66
C ARG A 307 -15.09 -16.63 3.15
N ALA A 308 -14.35 -17.64 3.63
CA ALA A 308 -13.99 -17.75 5.04
C ALA A 308 -13.05 -16.63 5.53
N ASN A 309 -12.32 -15.99 4.61
CA ASN A 309 -11.31 -14.98 4.90
C ASN A 309 -11.61 -13.59 4.29
N GLU A 310 -12.82 -13.37 3.77
CA GLU A 310 -13.20 -12.16 3.02
C GLU A 310 -12.80 -10.88 3.76
N ASN A 311 -13.06 -10.79 5.05
CA ASN A 311 -12.74 -9.63 5.88
C ASN A 311 -11.24 -9.41 6.13
N LYS A 312 -10.38 -10.36 5.75
CA LYS A 312 -8.93 -10.36 5.99
C LYS A 312 -8.14 -10.22 4.71
N ILE A 313 -8.78 -10.51 3.57
CA ILE A 313 -8.14 -10.43 2.26
C ILE A 313 -8.17 -8.99 1.77
N GLN A 314 -6.99 -8.47 1.39
CA GLN A 314 -6.85 -7.19 0.72
C GLN A 314 -7.07 -7.35 -0.78
N LYS A 315 -6.40 -8.33 -1.39
CA LYS A 315 -6.48 -8.62 -2.83
C LYS A 315 -6.40 -10.12 -3.10
N ILE A 316 -7.05 -10.52 -4.18
CA ILE A 316 -6.93 -11.84 -4.80
C ILE A 316 -6.25 -11.63 -6.14
N ILE A 317 -5.03 -12.11 -6.25
CA ILE A 317 -4.18 -11.91 -7.43
C ILE A 317 -4.27 -13.17 -8.30
N ARG A 318 -4.71 -12.99 -9.54
CA ARG A 318 -4.73 -14.02 -10.60
C ARG A 318 -3.87 -13.58 -11.79
N ASN A 319 -3.59 -12.28 -11.89
CA ASN A 319 -2.75 -11.66 -12.89
C ASN A 319 -1.52 -11.10 -12.18
N PHE A 320 -0.37 -11.72 -12.34
CA PHE A 320 0.82 -11.42 -11.55
C PHE A 320 1.59 -10.20 -12.09
N GLY A 321 2.34 -9.52 -11.19
CA GLY A 321 3.18 -8.36 -11.51
C GLY A 321 2.50 -7.01 -11.30
N TYR A 322 1.26 -6.99 -10.76
CA TYR A 322 0.49 -5.75 -10.58
C TYR A 322 0.05 -5.49 -9.14
N ALA A 323 0.33 -6.40 -8.20
CA ALA A 323 -0.13 -6.26 -6.82
C ALA A 323 0.39 -4.98 -6.14
N GLN A 324 1.60 -4.55 -6.51
CA GLN A 324 2.25 -3.37 -5.94
C GLN A 324 2.04 -2.08 -6.75
N ARG A 325 1.14 -2.09 -7.73
CA ARG A 325 0.80 -0.95 -8.58
C ARG A 325 -0.70 -0.62 -8.48
N PRO A 326 -1.19 -0.17 -7.31
CA PRO A 326 -2.59 0.19 -7.14
C PRO A 326 -2.91 1.43 -7.98
N VAL A 327 -4.06 1.44 -8.64
CA VAL A 327 -4.60 2.64 -9.30
C VAL A 327 -5.39 3.49 -8.30
N LEU A 328 -5.76 4.73 -8.66
CA LEU A 328 -6.46 5.68 -7.79
C LEU A 328 -7.75 5.12 -7.17
N ASP A 329 -8.49 4.28 -7.90
CA ASP A 329 -9.72 3.65 -7.44
C ASP A 329 -9.51 2.32 -6.70
N ASP A 330 -8.27 1.88 -6.60
CA ASP A 330 -7.93 0.68 -5.87
C ASP A 330 -7.73 1.01 -4.39
N TRP A 331 -8.84 1.17 -3.70
CA TRP A 331 -8.87 1.63 -2.32
C TRP A 331 -8.31 0.58 -1.36
N PRO A 332 -7.48 1.00 -0.39
CA PRO A 332 -7.17 0.15 0.74
C PRO A 332 -8.47 -0.26 1.46
N ASP A 333 -8.58 -1.55 1.79
CA ASP A 333 -9.77 -2.15 2.42
C ASP A 333 -11.08 -2.00 1.62
N GLY A 334 -11.01 -1.63 0.33
CA GLY A 334 -12.17 -1.41 -0.51
C GLY A 334 -13.02 -0.19 -0.14
N VAL A 335 -12.52 0.71 0.72
CA VAL A 335 -13.24 1.88 1.20
C VAL A 335 -12.78 3.12 0.45
N ASP A 336 -13.68 3.75 -0.30
CA ASP A 336 -13.47 5.02 -0.98
C ASP A 336 -13.24 6.15 0.03
N THR A 337 -12.00 6.58 0.16
CA THR A 337 -11.58 7.62 1.12
C THR A 337 -12.20 8.97 0.81
N VAL A 338 -12.30 9.35 -0.47
CA VAL A 338 -12.89 10.64 -0.89
C VAL A 338 -14.38 10.65 -0.58
N ALA A 339 -15.10 9.59 -0.96
CA ALA A 339 -16.52 9.47 -0.67
C ALA A 339 -16.80 9.43 0.84
N PHE A 340 -15.97 8.73 1.62
CA PHE A 340 -16.07 8.72 3.09
C PHE A 340 -16.01 10.14 3.66
N LEU A 341 -14.99 10.92 3.33
CA LEU A 341 -14.82 12.28 3.85
C LEU A 341 -15.95 13.20 3.41
N ARG A 342 -16.35 13.17 2.14
CA ARG A 342 -17.42 14.02 1.61
C ARG A 342 -18.80 13.69 2.16
N ASN A 343 -19.05 12.44 2.57
CA ASN A 343 -20.30 12.10 3.25
C ASN A 343 -20.38 12.68 4.66
N LEU A 344 -19.26 13.08 5.26
CA LEU A 344 -19.22 13.80 6.53
C LEU A 344 -19.52 15.30 6.37
N ASP A 345 -19.45 15.85 5.15
CA ASP A 345 -19.80 17.25 4.83
C ASP A 345 -21.32 17.48 4.71
N LYS A 346 -22.10 16.40 4.62
CA LYS A 346 -23.57 16.42 4.54
C LYS A 346 -24.19 16.40 5.92
#